data_85e26b26678c9705ea73b90a1ef7e79d
#
_entry.id   85e26b26678c9705ea73b90a1ef7e79d
#
_cell.length_a   1.000
_cell.length_b   1.000
_cell.length_c   1.000
_cell.angle_alpha   90.00
_cell.angle_beta   90.00
_cell.angle_gamma   90.00
#
_symmetry.space_group_name_H-M   'P 1'
#
loop_
_entity.id
_entity.type
_entity.pdbx_description
1 polymer ?
#
loop_
_entity_poly.entity_id
_entity_poly.type
_entity_poly.pdbx_seq_one_letter_code
_entity_poly.pdbx_strand_id
1 'polypeptide(L)'
;MTKKKVIIVGSGISGLSAAYYLYKKFNVKIFEQNEYLGGHTHTHTIKINQELVNVDSGFIVFNNFNYKNFIQFIQKLKIKYQISNMSFSVTNRQKKYEWSGKNFKSIFLSKNSLTLRYWRVLKDIFKFNKLTKQYINSEIVSKETVSQFLSSNKFSKEFLDFYFYPMCASIWSNPVGKIKNFKIHFILSFFSNHGLINIIKKRPIWYTISNGSKSYVEKIFKLVGEKNFIHEKVLKINQQKKYIITSKGRKYKFDHAIIATHTDSAKKILGKITLDQKKLLNMVKYRGNTAIMHTDTSVMPKNKNNWSSWNFLNRKKNFALTYWMNLLQNLTIDKNIFVSINCDDKIKKNKIIKKIKYSHPVFSNKTQDIKNKLNEVQGVNGVWFAGAWQGYGFHEDGLKSALRIVKKIR
;
A
#
# COMPACT_ATOMS: atom_id res chain seq x y z
N MET A 1 -16.80 0.73 37.71
CA MET A 1 -16.83 1.79 36.65
C MET A 1 -17.16 1.17 35.32
N THR A 2 -18.11 1.70 34.57
CA THR A 2 -18.45 1.24 33.22
C THR A 2 -17.32 1.59 32.25
N LYS A 3 -16.91 0.65 31.42
CA LYS A 3 -15.84 0.88 30.41
C LYS A 3 -16.25 1.99 29.44
N LYS A 4 -15.37 2.96 29.18
CA LYS A 4 -15.60 3.99 28.15
C LYS A 4 -15.85 3.35 26.79
N LYS A 5 -16.75 3.96 26.01
CA LYS A 5 -17.20 3.46 24.69
C LYS A 5 -16.28 3.98 23.58
N VAL A 6 -15.68 3.08 22.81
CA VAL A 6 -14.87 3.42 21.66
C VAL A 6 -15.54 2.88 20.40
N ILE A 7 -15.87 3.78 19.48
CA ILE A 7 -16.38 3.45 18.17
C ILE A 7 -15.24 3.58 17.16
N ILE A 8 -15.09 2.55 16.32
CA ILE A 8 -14.10 2.52 15.24
C ILE A 8 -14.86 2.41 13.92
N VAL A 9 -14.59 3.33 12.99
CA VAL A 9 -15.22 3.35 11.66
C VAL A 9 -14.21 2.93 10.61
N GLY A 10 -14.43 1.76 10.03
CA GLY A 10 -13.55 1.09 9.07
C GLY A 10 -12.71 -0.01 9.71
N SER A 11 -12.71 -1.19 9.06
CA SER A 11 -12.03 -2.41 9.51
C SER A 11 -10.70 -2.69 8.76
N GLY A 12 -10.08 -1.69 8.15
CA GLY A 12 -8.72 -1.81 7.63
C GLY A 12 -7.69 -1.99 8.74
N ILE A 13 -6.39 -2.14 8.39
CA ILE A 13 -5.29 -2.34 9.35
C ILE A 13 -5.33 -1.33 10.50
N SER A 14 -5.64 -0.06 10.24
CA SER A 14 -5.71 0.97 11.28
C SER A 14 -6.84 0.73 12.27
N GLY A 15 -8.03 0.39 11.78
CA GLY A 15 -9.18 0.11 12.65
C GLY A 15 -9.02 -1.19 13.42
N LEU A 16 -8.59 -2.25 12.76
CA LEU A 16 -8.38 -3.55 13.39
C LEU A 16 -7.28 -3.52 14.46
N SER A 17 -6.18 -2.83 14.21
CA SER A 17 -5.12 -2.70 15.22
C SER A 17 -5.57 -1.84 16.40
N ALA A 18 -6.29 -0.74 16.16
CA ALA A 18 -6.88 0.04 17.25
C ALA A 18 -7.84 -0.82 18.10
N ALA A 19 -8.71 -1.59 17.46
CA ALA A 19 -9.63 -2.51 18.15
C ALA A 19 -8.85 -3.52 19.03
N TYR A 20 -7.85 -4.19 18.46
CA TYR A 20 -7.03 -5.17 19.19
C TYR A 20 -6.34 -4.58 20.41
N TYR A 21 -5.82 -3.35 20.33
CA TYR A 21 -5.14 -2.75 21.46
C TYR A 21 -6.07 -2.15 22.51
N LEU A 22 -7.35 -1.91 22.18
CA LEU A 22 -8.31 -1.26 23.07
C LEU A 22 -9.36 -2.20 23.68
N TYR A 23 -9.71 -3.35 23.06
CA TYR A 23 -10.86 -4.16 23.44
C TYR A 23 -10.86 -4.64 24.90
N LYS A 24 -9.69 -4.88 25.49
CA LYS A 24 -9.61 -5.33 26.90
C LYS A 24 -10.00 -4.25 27.89
N LYS A 25 -9.67 -2.97 27.60
CA LYS A 25 -9.86 -1.84 28.50
C LYS A 25 -11.13 -1.02 28.23
N PHE A 26 -11.64 -1.08 27.01
CA PHE A 26 -12.77 -0.27 26.53
C PHE A 26 -13.89 -1.15 25.99
N ASN A 27 -15.11 -0.60 25.94
CA ASN A 27 -16.22 -1.17 25.19
C ASN A 27 -16.07 -0.75 23.73
N VAL A 28 -15.49 -1.63 22.89
CA VAL A 28 -15.14 -1.32 21.49
C VAL A 28 -16.23 -1.85 20.57
N LYS A 29 -16.65 -1.03 19.59
CA LYS A 29 -17.49 -1.44 18.45
C LYS A 29 -16.84 -0.99 17.14
N ILE A 30 -16.75 -1.89 16.17
CA ILE A 30 -16.17 -1.66 14.85
C ILE A 30 -17.29 -1.67 13.82
N PHE A 31 -17.36 -0.63 12.97
CA PHE A 31 -18.33 -0.48 11.90
C PHE A 31 -17.64 -0.63 10.54
N GLU A 32 -18.12 -1.56 9.72
CA GLU A 32 -17.64 -1.78 8.37
C GLU A 32 -18.81 -1.75 7.37
N GLN A 33 -18.62 -1.03 6.26
CA GLN A 33 -19.67 -0.92 5.23
C GLN A 33 -19.69 -2.09 4.24
N ASN A 34 -18.55 -2.80 4.11
CA ASN A 34 -18.43 -3.95 3.21
C ASN A 34 -18.85 -5.24 3.93
N GLU A 35 -19.15 -6.26 3.16
CA GLU A 35 -19.45 -7.61 3.66
C GLU A 35 -18.22 -8.33 4.22
N TYR A 36 -17.02 -7.84 3.90
CA TYR A 36 -15.76 -8.39 4.39
C TYR A 36 -14.99 -7.39 5.26
N LEU A 37 -14.21 -7.91 6.19
CA LEU A 37 -13.29 -7.15 7.05
C LEU A 37 -11.90 -7.10 6.44
N GLY A 38 -11.12 -6.07 6.80
CA GLY A 38 -9.71 -5.98 6.43
C GLY A 38 -9.36 -4.84 5.49
N GLY A 39 -10.33 -4.27 4.77
CA GLY A 39 -10.08 -3.22 3.79
C GLY A 39 -9.15 -3.70 2.67
N HIS A 40 -7.92 -3.15 2.56
CA HIS A 40 -6.92 -3.63 1.60
C HIS A 40 -6.28 -4.98 1.97
N THR A 41 -6.50 -5.50 3.17
CA THR A 41 -6.22 -6.89 3.52
C THR A 41 -7.34 -7.76 2.97
N HIS A 42 -7.22 -8.14 1.72
CA HIS A 42 -8.29 -8.80 0.99
C HIS A 42 -7.77 -10.06 0.30
N THR A 43 -7.97 -11.18 0.96
CA THR A 43 -7.64 -12.52 0.46
C THR A 43 -8.87 -13.15 -0.16
N HIS A 44 -8.72 -13.69 -1.36
CA HIS A 44 -9.76 -14.44 -2.07
C HIS A 44 -9.41 -15.92 -2.04
N THR A 45 -10.34 -16.75 -1.59
CA THR A 45 -10.24 -18.20 -1.75
C THR A 45 -10.79 -18.54 -3.14
N ILE A 46 -9.94 -19.07 -4.01
CA ILE A 46 -10.30 -19.49 -5.37
C ILE A 46 -10.09 -20.98 -5.54
N LYS A 47 -10.90 -21.63 -6.39
CA LYS A 47 -10.75 -23.04 -6.72
C LYS A 47 -9.94 -23.19 -8.00
N ILE A 48 -8.81 -23.90 -7.93
CA ILE A 48 -7.94 -24.22 -9.07
C ILE A 48 -7.68 -25.73 -9.05
N ASN A 49 -8.05 -26.43 -10.11
CA ASN A 49 -7.84 -27.89 -10.23
C ASN A 49 -8.28 -28.67 -8.96
N GLN A 50 -9.48 -28.35 -8.45
CA GLN A 50 -10.09 -28.89 -7.22
C GLN A 50 -9.45 -28.41 -5.90
N GLU A 51 -8.31 -27.77 -5.90
CA GLU A 51 -7.67 -27.21 -4.71
C GLU A 51 -8.21 -25.80 -4.41
N LEU A 52 -8.36 -25.49 -3.12
CA LEU A 52 -8.71 -24.15 -2.63
C LEU A 52 -7.42 -23.38 -2.31
N VAL A 53 -7.22 -22.29 -3.01
CA VAL A 53 -6.02 -21.45 -2.89
C VAL A 53 -6.39 -20.05 -2.42
N ASN A 54 -5.68 -19.54 -1.44
CA ASN A 54 -5.84 -18.19 -0.91
C ASN A 54 -4.89 -17.22 -1.63
N VAL A 55 -5.46 -16.23 -2.31
CA VAL A 55 -4.71 -15.23 -3.08
C VAL A 55 -5.05 -13.82 -2.62
N ASP A 56 -4.04 -13.07 -2.19
CA ASP A 56 -4.19 -11.67 -1.80
C ASP A 56 -4.26 -10.75 -3.03
N SER A 57 -5.11 -9.74 -2.97
CA SER A 57 -5.27 -8.78 -4.08
C SER A 57 -4.92 -7.34 -3.70
N GLY A 58 -4.74 -7.03 -2.42
CA GLY A 58 -4.40 -5.70 -1.94
C GLY A 58 -3.07 -5.69 -1.18
N PHE A 59 -3.08 -5.95 0.12
CA PHE A 59 -1.85 -6.11 0.90
C PHE A 59 -1.28 -7.52 0.73
N ILE A 60 -0.03 -7.62 0.26
CA ILE A 60 0.59 -8.91 -0.11
C ILE A 60 1.90 -9.15 0.65
N VAL A 61 2.78 -8.14 0.72
CA VAL A 61 4.15 -8.29 1.24
C VAL A 61 4.53 -7.20 2.23
N PHE A 62 5.48 -7.52 3.10
CA PHE A 62 6.10 -6.62 4.07
C PHE A 62 7.57 -7.01 4.26
N ASN A 63 8.38 -6.17 4.92
CA ASN A 63 9.81 -6.43 5.09
C ASN A 63 10.30 -6.10 6.50
N ASN A 64 11.50 -6.61 6.82
CA ASN A 64 12.12 -6.44 8.14
C ASN A 64 12.70 -5.03 8.41
N PHE A 65 12.81 -4.17 7.40
CA PHE A 65 13.36 -2.81 7.58
C PHE A 65 12.29 -1.83 8.06
N ASN A 66 11.17 -1.77 7.36
CA ASN A 66 10.17 -0.74 7.53
C ASN A 66 8.93 -1.18 8.29
N TYR A 67 8.67 -2.48 8.36
CA TYR A 67 7.45 -3.02 8.95
C TYR A 67 7.68 -3.55 10.37
N LYS A 68 8.51 -2.84 11.17
CA LYS A 68 8.89 -3.27 12.53
C LYS A 68 7.69 -3.45 13.45
N ASN A 69 6.76 -2.46 13.44
CA ASN A 69 5.55 -2.56 14.27
C ASN A 69 4.60 -3.62 13.75
N PHE A 70 4.47 -3.76 12.43
CA PHE A 70 3.61 -4.77 11.84
C PHE A 70 4.13 -6.20 12.14
N ILE A 71 5.43 -6.44 12.04
CA ILE A 71 6.04 -7.72 12.41
C ILE A 71 5.77 -8.05 13.87
N GLN A 72 6.03 -7.12 14.79
CA GLN A 72 5.71 -7.31 16.21
C GLN A 72 4.23 -7.57 16.45
N PHE A 73 3.36 -6.90 15.68
CA PHE A 73 1.91 -7.04 15.77
C PHE A 73 1.45 -8.45 15.37
N ILE A 74 1.89 -8.97 14.21
CA ILE A 74 1.52 -10.30 13.73
C ILE A 74 2.16 -11.41 14.59
N GLN A 75 3.36 -11.19 15.14
CA GLN A 75 4.00 -12.09 16.11
C GLN A 75 3.17 -12.20 17.40
N LYS A 76 2.69 -11.07 17.96
CA LYS A 76 1.77 -11.05 19.11
C LYS A 76 0.46 -11.79 18.83
N LEU A 77 -0.02 -11.75 17.59
CA LEU A 77 -1.19 -12.49 17.13
C LEU A 77 -0.88 -13.96 16.84
N LYS A 78 0.39 -14.38 16.90
CA LYS A 78 0.86 -15.74 16.54
C LYS A 78 0.49 -16.09 15.08
N ILE A 79 0.63 -15.14 14.16
CA ILE A 79 0.39 -15.33 12.74
C ILE A 79 1.66 -15.81 12.06
N LYS A 80 1.58 -16.90 11.31
CA LYS A 80 2.68 -17.44 10.52
C LYS A 80 2.92 -16.60 9.26
N TYR A 81 4.18 -16.37 8.93
CA TYR A 81 4.61 -15.70 7.71
C TYR A 81 5.86 -16.37 7.16
N GLN A 82 6.13 -16.18 5.89
CA GLN A 82 7.21 -16.84 5.16
C GLN A 82 7.95 -15.84 4.27
N ILE A 83 9.18 -16.20 3.87
CA ILE A 83 9.98 -15.37 2.95
C ILE A 83 9.26 -15.27 1.61
N SER A 84 9.20 -14.05 1.07
CA SER A 84 8.66 -13.76 -0.25
C SER A 84 9.76 -13.34 -1.21
N ASN A 85 9.60 -13.68 -2.48
CA ASN A 85 10.46 -13.16 -3.54
C ASN A 85 9.99 -11.75 -3.93
N MET A 86 10.89 -10.77 -3.88
CA MET A 86 10.60 -9.39 -4.28
C MET A 86 11.51 -8.99 -5.43
N SER A 87 11.20 -9.48 -6.60
CA SER A 87 11.89 -9.14 -7.86
C SER A 87 11.01 -8.22 -8.72
N PHE A 88 11.67 -7.45 -9.58
CA PHE A 88 11.02 -6.45 -10.42
C PHE A 88 11.50 -6.57 -11.86
N SER A 89 10.57 -6.45 -12.81
CA SER A 89 10.88 -6.39 -14.23
C SER A 89 10.18 -5.23 -14.92
N VAL A 90 10.80 -4.75 -15.99
CA VAL A 90 10.26 -3.70 -16.86
C VAL A 90 10.23 -4.19 -18.31
N THR A 91 9.06 -4.08 -18.92
CA THR A 91 8.84 -4.38 -20.34
C THR A 91 8.38 -3.12 -21.07
N ASN A 92 9.07 -2.75 -22.12
CA ASN A 92 8.63 -1.75 -23.09
C ASN A 92 8.59 -2.37 -24.48
N ARG A 93 7.40 -2.82 -24.91
CA ARG A 93 7.23 -3.53 -26.18
C ARG A 93 7.54 -2.67 -27.41
N GLN A 94 7.27 -1.35 -27.34
CA GLN A 94 7.55 -0.43 -28.46
C GLN A 94 9.05 -0.25 -28.70
N LYS A 95 9.81 -0.12 -27.61
CA LYS A 95 11.27 0.04 -27.66
C LYS A 95 12.02 -1.30 -27.66
N LYS A 96 11.29 -2.44 -27.77
CA LYS A 96 11.84 -3.82 -27.71
C LYS A 96 12.80 -4.01 -26.53
N TYR A 97 12.41 -3.51 -25.34
CA TYR A 97 13.23 -3.55 -24.14
C TYR A 97 12.54 -4.36 -23.05
N GLU A 98 13.25 -5.34 -22.49
CA GLU A 98 12.85 -6.11 -21.33
C GLU A 98 14.02 -6.22 -20.36
N TRP A 99 13.78 -5.92 -19.09
CA TRP A 99 14.78 -5.99 -18.03
C TRP A 99 14.17 -6.60 -16.75
N SER A 100 15.01 -7.35 -16.03
CA SER A 100 14.65 -7.89 -14.72
C SER A 100 15.83 -7.78 -13.75
N GLY A 101 15.53 -7.36 -12.52
CA GLY A 101 16.47 -7.35 -11.38
C GLY A 101 16.40 -8.61 -10.52
N LYS A 102 15.86 -9.72 -11.03
CA LYS A 102 15.62 -10.95 -10.28
C LYS A 102 16.90 -11.58 -9.72
N ASN A 103 17.93 -11.69 -10.55
CA ASN A 103 19.22 -12.28 -10.18
C ASN A 103 20.34 -11.77 -11.10
N PHE A 104 21.60 -12.17 -10.81
CA PHE A 104 22.76 -11.79 -11.59
C PHE A 104 22.63 -12.17 -13.07
N LYS A 105 22.14 -13.38 -13.37
CA LYS A 105 21.94 -13.83 -14.76
C LYS A 105 20.96 -12.94 -15.52
N SER A 106 19.85 -12.54 -14.90
CA SER A 106 18.88 -11.65 -15.57
C SER A 106 19.41 -10.23 -15.79
N ILE A 107 20.35 -9.78 -14.97
CA ILE A 107 21.00 -8.47 -15.10
C ILE A 107 22.10 -8.53 -16.17
N PHE A 108 23.01 -9.49 -16.13
CA PHE A 108 24.22 -9.48 -16.94
C PHE A 108 24.18 -10.37 -18.19
N LEU A 109 23.32 -11.39 -18.22
CA LEU A 109 23.21 -12.33 -19.34
C LEU A 109 21.92 -12.15 -20.16
N SER A 110 21.25 -10.99 -20.06
CA SER A 110 20.10 -10.69 -20.91
C SER A 110 20.58 -10.26 -22.31
N LYS A 111 19.76 -10.50 -23.36
CA LYS A 111 20.04 -9.97 -24.72
C LYS A 111 20.24 -8.45 -24.72
N ASN A 112 19.69 -7.73 -23.75
CA ASN A 112 19.84 -6.28 -23.61
C ASN A 112 21.22 -5.88 -23.08
N SER A 113 21.97 -6.76 -22.39
CA SER A 113 23.30 -6.46 -21.86
C SER A 113 24.34 -6.20 -22.99
N LEU A 114 24.03 -6.59 -24.19
CA LEU A 114 24.84 -6.29 -25.39
C LEU A 114 24.63 -4.87 -25.92
N THR A 115 23.76 -4.06 -25.29
CA THR A 115 23.44 -2.71 -25.79
C THR A 115 24.03 -1.62 -24.89
N LEU A 116 24.56 -0.54 -25.48
CA LEU A 116 25.03 0.65 -24.78
C LEU A 116 23.91 1.27 -23.88
N ARG A 117 22.67 1.16 -24.34
CA ARG A 117 21.47 1.59 -23.60
C ARG A 117 21.40 0.93 -22.23
N TYR A 118 21.65 -0.36 -22.16
CA TYR A 118 21.61 -1.12 -20.92
C TYR A 118 22.65 -0.64 -19.91
N TRP A 119 23.88 -0.45 -20.36
CA TRP A 119 24.97 0.03 -19.52
C TRP A 119 24.76 1.47 -19.02
N ARG A 120 24.13 2.33 -19.83
CA ARG A 120 23.70 3.66 -19.38
C ARG A 120 22.70 3.56 -18.21
N VAL A 121 21.70 2.69 -18.29
CA VAL A 121 20.74 2.46 -17.21
C VAL A 121 21.44 1.99 -15.93
N LEU A 122 22.35 1.03 -16.02
CA LEU A 122 23.11 0.53 -14.87
C LEU A 122 24.00 1.64 -14.25
N LYS A 123 24.75 2.36 -15.06
CA LYS A 123 25.57 3.50 -14.59
C LYS A 123 24.73 4.50 -13.81
N ASP A 124 23.58 4.86 -14.34
CA ASP A 124 22.70 5.83 -13.71
C ASP A 124 22.01 5.29 -12.46
N ILE A 125 21.72 3.99 -12.36
CA ILE A 125 21.27 3.35 -11.11
C ILE A 125 22.34 3.53 -10.01
N PHE A 126 23.61 3.25 -10.31
CA PHE A 126 24.70 3.45 -9.34
C PHE A 126 24.85 4.91 -8.93
N LYS A 127 24.79 5.83 -9.92
CA LYS A 127 24.83 7.28 -9.68
C LYS A 127 23.69 7.73 -8.78
N PHE A 128 22.44 7.31 -9.08
CA PHE A 128 21.25 7.62 -8.31
C PHE A 128 21.38 7.12 -6.86
N ASN A 129 21.85 5.89 -6.67
CA ASN A 129 22.03 5.31 -5.34
C ASN A 129 23.10 6.05 -4.53
N LYS A 130 24.22 6.46 -5.16
CA LYS A 130 25.28 7.28 -4.52
C LYS A 130 24.72 8.63 -4.09
N LEU A 131 24.06 9.35 -4.99
CA LEU A 131 23.45 10.66 -4.70
C LEU A 131 22.37 10.56 -3.62
N THR A 132 21.54 9.51 -3.63
CA THR A 132 20.53 9.28 -2.59
C THR A 132 21.17 9.11 -1.21
N LYS A 133 22.27 8.34 -1.11
CA LYS A 133 23.00 8.17 0.16
C LYS A 133 23.58 9.48 0.65
N GLN A 134 24.22 10.25 -0.24
CA GLN A 134 24.77 11.57 0.11
C GLN A 134 23.68 12.51 0.59
N TYR A 135 22.55 12.56 -0.12
CA TYR A 135 21.41 13.40 0.23
C TYR A 135 20.81 13.06 1.61
N ILE A 136 20.63 11.78 1.90
CA ILE A 136 20.06 11.34 3.19
C ILE A 136 21.03 11.64 4.34
N ASN A 137 22.34 11.48 4.12
CA ASN A 137 23.37 11.74 5.14
C ASN A 137 23.58 13.24 5.40
N SER A 138 23.25 14.12 4.45
CA SER A 138 23.36 15.57 4.63
C SER A 138 22.24 16.18 5.49
N GLU A 139 21.19 15.40 5.81
CA GLU A 139 19.99 15.86 6.54
C GLU A 139 19.27 17.07 5.91
N ILE A 140 19.70 17.49 4.72
CA ILE A 140 19.11 18.63 4.01
C ILE A 140 17.79 18.21 3.37
N VAL A 141 16.71 18.91 3.69
CA VAL A 141 15.41 18.72 3.05
C VAL A 141 15.29 19.63 1.84
N SER A 142 15.67 19.13 0.66
CA SER A 142 15.53 19.89 -0.60
C SER A 142 14.05 20.18 -0.93
N LYS A 143 13.81 21.37 -1.44
CA LYS A 143 12.50 21.79 -1.98
C LYS A 143 12.34 21.42 -3.46
N GLU A 144 13.36 20.88 -4.10
CA GLU A 144 13.33 20.47 -5.50
C GLU A 144 12.25 19.43 -5.80
N THR A 145 11.72 19.51 -7.01
CA THR A 145 10.88 18.45 -7.56
C THR A 145 11.74 17.33 -8.13
N VAL A 146 11.13 16.16 -8.32
CA VAL A 146 11.76 15.03 -9.02
C VAL A 146 12.31 15.46 -10.38
N SER A 147 11.54 16.26 -11.15
CA SER A 147 11.97 16.72 -12.48
C SER A 147 13.23 17.58 -12.40
N GLN A 148 13.28 18.53 -11.47
CA GLN A 148 14.46 19.39 -11.26
C GLN A 148 15.68 18.58 -10.86
N PHE A 149 15.57 17.72 -9.84
CA PHE A 149 16.68 16.87 -9.38
C PHE A 149 17.25 15.97 -10.51
N LEU A 150 16.36 15.34 -11.29
CA LEU A 150 16.79 14.46 -12.37
C LEU A 150 17.49 15.23 -13.49
N SER A 151 17.03 16.42 -13.83
CA SER A 151 17.64 17.30 -14.85
C SER A 151 18.97 17.87 -14.39
N SER A 152 19.05 18.45 -13.17
CA SER A 152 20.29 19.01 -12.61
C SER A 152 21.40 17.98 -12.53
N ASN A 153 21.05 16.74 -12.23
CA ASN A 153 21.99 15.63 -12.17
C ASN A 153 22.21 14.92 -13.50
N LYS A 154 21.69 15.44 -14.63
CA LYS A 154 21.93 14.90 -15.99
C LYS A 154 21.73 13.38 -16.09
N PHE A 155 20.60 12.85 -15.61
CA PHE A 155 20.25 11.45 -15.77
C PHE A 155 19.81 11.14 -17.21
N SER A 156 20.18 9.99 -17.73
CA SER A 156 19.82 9.56 -19.09
C SER A 156 18.31 9.28 -19.22
N LYS A 157 17.80 9.50 -20.42
CA LYS A 157 16.40 9.19 -20.75
C LYS A 157 16.13 7.70 -20.58
N GLU A 158 17.11 6.86 -20.85
CA GLU A 158 17.04 5.43 -20.67
C GLU A 158 16.82 5.03 -19.20
N PHE A 159 17.55 5.64 -18.26
CA PHE A 159 17.35 5.42 -16.83
C PHE A 159 15.94 5.85 -16.40
N LEU A 160 15.48 7.01 -16.86
CA LEU A 160 14.16 7.52 -16.54
C LEU A 160 13.05 6.59 -17.05
N ASP A 161 13.13 6.16 -18.31
CA ASP A 161 12.09 5.38 -18.99
C ASP A 161 12.08 3.89 -18.60
N PHE A 162 13.24 3.32 -18.23
CA PHE A 162 13.36 1.88 -18.01
C PHE A 162 13.61 1.48 -16.55
N TYR A 163 13.88 2.44 -15.66
CA TYR A 163 14.07 2.14 -14.26
C TYR A 163 13.31 3.08 -13.34
N PHE A 164 13.61 4.38 -13.33
CA PHE A 164 13.13 5.30 -12.30
C PHE A 164 11.61 5.48 -12.32
N TYR A 165 11.04 5.91 -13.44
CA TYR A 165 9.59 6.10 -13.53
C TYR A 165 8.79 4.80 -13.43
N PRO A 166 9.20 3.68 -14.07
CA PRO A 166 8.57 2.39 -13.84
C PRO A 166 8.52 1.98 -12.37
N MET A 167 9.64 2.14 -11.64
CA MET A 167 9.71 1.82 -10.22
C MET A 167 8.75 2.70 -9.40
N CYS A 168 8.82 4.02 -9.57
CA CYS A 168 7.95 4.95 -8.87
C CYS A 168 6.47 4.73 -9.20
N ALA A 169 6.13 4.50 -10.46
CA ALA A 169 4.77 4.24 -10.90
C ALA A 169 4.22 2.94 -10.29
N SER A 170 5.07 1.92 -10.16
CA SER A 170 4.69 0.64 -9.54
C SER A 170 4.42 0.78 -8.04
N ILE A 171 5.21 1.57 -7.33
CA ILE A 171 5.09 1.76 -5.88
C ILE A 171 3.82 2.54 -5.52
N TRP A 172 3.53 3.63 -6.21
CA TRP A 172 2.43 4.55 -5.86
C TRP A 172 1.23 4.47 -6.80
N SER A 173 1.23 3.59 -7.79
CA SER A 173 0.17 3.48 -8.81
C SER A 173 -0.16 4.82 -9.47
N ASN A 174 0.84 5.71 -9.62
CA ASN A 174 0.70 7.06 -10.18
C ASN A 174 1.29 7.17 -11.58
N PRO A 175 0.63 7.90 -12.51
CA PRO A 175 1.21 8.21 -13.82
C PRO A 175 2.52 8.99 -13.70
N VAL A 176 3.45 8.74 -14.63
CA VAL A 176 4.76 9.38 -14.70
C VAL A 176 4.69 10.91 -14.62
N GLY A 177 3.73 11.53 -15.31
CA GLY A 177 3.56 12.98 -15.29
C GLY A 177 3.29 13.58 -13.91
N LYS A 178 2.65 12.84 -13.02
CA LYS A 178 2.44 13.27 -11.62
C LYS A 178 3.67 13.07 -10.76
N ILE A 179 4.45 12.02 -11.00
CA ILE A 179 5.68 11.71 -10.27
C ILE A 179 6.70 12.84 -10.43
N LYS A 180 6.80 13.44 -11.61
CA LYS A 180 7.69 14.58 -11.90
C LYS A 180 7.56 15.75 -10.91
N ASN A 181 6.35 15.96 -10.39
CA ASN A 181 6.03 17.07 -9.48
C ASN A 181 6.17 16.72 -8.00
N PHE A 182 6.54 15.47 -7.65
CA PHE A 182 6.81 15.11 -6.26
C PHE A 182 8.06 15.84 -5.77
N LYS A 183 8.09 16.16 -4.47
CA LYS A 183 9.35 16.58 -3.84
C LYS A 183 10.33 15.44 -3.87
N ILE A 184 11.56 15.70 -4.31
CA ILE A 184 12.59 14.66 -4.43
C ILE A 184 12.89 13.99 -3.09
N HIS A 185 12.89 14.75 -2.00
CA HIS A 185 13.08 14.22 -0.64
C HIS A 185 12.13 13.05 -0.33
N PHE A 186 10.86 13.13 -0.73
CA PHE A 186 9.88 12.06 -0.52
C PHE A 186 10.32 10.75 -1.21
N ILE A 187 10.81 10.85 -2.44
CA ILE A 187 11.27 9.71 -3.23
C ILE A 187 12.57 9.13 -2.67
N LEU A 188 13.58 9.99 -2.41
CA LEU A 188 14.89 9.53 -1.91
C LEU A 188 14.75 8.88 -0.54
N SER A 189 13.97 9.49 0.37
CA SER A 189 13.69 8.93 1.70
C SER A 189 12.99 7.57 1.59
N PHE A 190 12.04 7.44 0.67
CA PHE A 190 11.37 6.16 0.44
C PHE A 190 12.35 5.09 -0.07
N PHE A 191 13.14 5.39 -1.11
CA PHE A 191 14.11 4.46 -1.68
C PHE A 191 15.15 4.02 -0.65
N SER A 192 15.64 4.95 0.17
CA SER A 192 16.58 4.67 1.26
C SER A 192 15.93 3.78 2.32
N ASN A 193 14.78 4.17 2.84
CA ASN A 193 14.07 3.45 3.90
C ASN A 193 13.67 2.03 3.48
N HIS A 194 13.35 1.81 2.21
CA HIS A 194 12.98 0.49 1.68
C HIS A 194 14.18 -0.32 1.17
N GLY A 195 15.40 0.17 1.37
CA GLY A 195 16.63 -0.51 0.95
C GLY A 195 16.75 -0.68 -0.56
N LEU A 196 16.00 0.09 -1.36
CA LEU A 196 16.01 0.02 -2.82
C LEU A 196 17.32 0.54 -3.43
N ILE A 197 18.06 1.36 -2.67
CA ILE A 197 19.38 1.87 -3.05
C ILE A 197 20.53 0.88 -2.75
N ASN A 198 20.24 -0.24 -2.12
CA ASN A 198 21.23 -1.24 -1.76
C ASN A 198 21.25 -2.35 -2.81
N ILE A 199 22.30 -2.37 -3.65
CA ILE A 199 22.37 -3.33 -4.76
C ILE A 199 22.84 -4.70 -4.29
N ILE A 200 23.84 -4.77 -3.38
CA ILE A 200 24.54 -6.01 -3.04
C ILE A 200 24.40 -6.36 -1.55
N LYS A 201 24.54 -5.39 -0.64
CA LYS A 201 24.56 -5.60 0.81
C LYS A 201 23.35 -4.95 1.49
N LYS A 202 22.87 -5.56 2.61
CA LYS A 202 21.80 -5.00 3.45
C LYS A 202 20.47 -4.81 2.71
N ARG A 203 20.10 -5.74 1.81
CA ARG A 203 18.75 -5.74 1.24
C ARG A 203 17.73 -6.17 2.29
N PRO A 204 16.52 -5.59 2.30
CA PRO A 204 15.46 -6.06 3.17
C PRO A 204 15.05 -7.49 2.80
N ILE A 205 14.77 -8.30 3.81
CA ILE A 205 14.11 -9.59 3.63
C ILE A 205 12.61 -9.31 3.55
N TRP A 206 11.99 -9.77 2.48
CA TRP A 206 10.57 -9.63 2.25
C TRP A 206 9.82 -10.86 2.71
N TYR A 207 8.64 -10.67 3.22
CA TYR A 207 7.76 -11.70 3.75
C TYR A 207 6.35 -11.55 3.19
N THR A 208 5.62 -12.66 3.20
CA THR A 208 4.17 -12.72 2.98
C THR A 208 3.52 -13.53 4.10
N ILE A 209 2.25 -13.27 4.40
CA ILE A 209 1.53 -14.02 5.43
C ILE A 209 1.14 -15.38 4.85
N SER A 210 1.47 -16.45 5.58
CA SER A 210 1.10 -17.83 5.21
C SER A 210 -0.42 -17.97 5.16
N ASN A 211 -0.96 -18.60 4.12
CA ASN A 211 -2.40 -18.74 3.85
C ASN A 211 -3.15 -17.44 3.58
N GLY A 212 -2.43 -16.36 3.26
CA GLY A 212 -3.02 -15.07 2.92
C GLY A 212 -3.24 -14.14 4.11
N SER A 213 -3.32 -12.88 3.79
CA SER A 213 -3.35 -11.79 4.78
C SER A 213 -4.63 -11.78 5.63
N LYS A 214 -5.73 -12.40 5.19
CA LYS A 214 -6.96 -12.56 5.99
C LYS A 214 -6.72 -13.25 7.34
N SER A 215 -5.66 -14.05 7.46
CA SER A 215 -5.36 -14.83 8.68
C SER A 215 -5.25 -13.93 9.93
N TYR A 216 -4.63 -12.77 9.85
CA TYR A 216 -4.56 -11.87 10.99
C TYR A 216 -5.88 -11.13 11.23
N VAL A 217 -6.68 -10.88 10.21
CA VAL A 217 -8.02 -10.26 10.31
C VAL A 217 -8.95 -11.19 11.09
N GLU A 218 -9.01 -12.46 10.69
CA GLU A 218 -9.79 -13.50 11.35
C GLU A 218 -9.36 -13.70 12.80
N LYS A 219 -8.05 -13.64 13.07
CA LYS A 219 -7.53 -13.73 14.43
C LYS A 219 -8.00 -12.57 15.31
N ILE A 220 -7.98 -11.33 14.78
CA ILE A 220 -8.46 -10.16 15.52
C ILE A 220 -9.96 -10.24 15.73
N PHE A 221 -10.72 -10.66 14.72
CA PHE A 221 -12.17 -10.86 14.80
C PHE A 221 -12.54 -11.78 15.97
N LYS A 222 -11.87 -12.94 16.06
CA LYS A 222 -12.07 -13.90 17.17
C LYS A 222 -11.68 -13.31 18.53
N LEU A 223 -10.54 -12.60 18.62
CA LEU A 223 -10.05 -12.04 19.89
C LEU A 223 -10.90 -10.89 20.43
N VAL A 224 -11.32 -9.99 19.54
CA VAL A 224 -12.15 -8.83 19.90
C VAL A 224 -13.59 -9.27 20.16
N GLY A 225 -14.03 -10.35 19.53
CA GLY A 225 -15.36 -10.95 19.62
C GLY A 225 -16.32 -10.43 18.55
N GLU A 226 -16.98 -11.33 17.87
CA GLU A 226 -17.86 -11.12 16.72
C GLU A 226 -18.93 -10.05 16.96
N LYS A 227 -19.58 -10.07 18.12
CA LYS A 227 -20.61 -9.10 18.52
C LYS A 227 -20.18 -7.63 18.51
N ASN A 228 -18.86 -7.39 18.42
CA ASN A 228 -18.28 -6.06 18.37
C ASN A 228 -18.05 -5.56 16.95
N PHE A 229 -18.23 -6.40 15.94
CA PHE A 229 -18.15 -6.05 14.53
C PHE A 229 -19.56 -5.87 13.96
N ILE A 230 -19.82 -4.69 13.42
CA ILE A 230 -21.13 -4.30 12.93
C ILE A 230 -21.02 -4.00 11.44
N HIS A 231 -21.60 -4.88 10.61
CA HIS A 231 -21.64 -4.71 9.17
C HIS A 231 -22.71 -3.68 8.77
N GLU A 232 -22.44 -2.42 9.12
CA GLU A 232 -23.28 -1.28 8.79
C GLU A 232 -22.42 -0.08 8.40
N LYS A 233 -22.86 0.61 7.36
CA LYS A 233 -22.23 1.87 6.94
C LYS A 233 -22.57 2.97 7.96
N VAL A 234 -21.58 3.68 8.46
CA VAL A 234 -21.79 4.91 9.24
C VAL A 234 -22.11 6.04 8.26
N LEU A 235 -23.27 6.68 8.45
CA LEU A 235 -23.74 7.77 7.60
C LEU A 235 -23.39 9.13 8.18
N LYS A 236 -23.43 9.27 9.52
CA LYS A 236 -23.20 10.55 10.19
C LYS A 236 -22.51 10.38 11.54
N ILE A 237 -21.61 11.28 11.86
CA ILE A 237 -20.97 11.42 13.16
C ILE A 237 -21.28 12.81 13.70
N ASN A 238 -21.98 12.87 14.82
CA ASN A 238 -22.17 14.12 15.55
C ASN A 238 -21.08 14.23 16.63
N GLN A 239 -20.07 15.06 16.38
CA GLN A 239 -18.92 15.22 17.26
C GLN A 239 -19.29 15.91 18.58
N GLN A 240 -20.20 16.89 18.56
CA GLN A 240 -20.61 17.65 19.75
C GLN A 240 -21.45 16.79 20.72
N LYS A 241 -22.46 16.09 20.17
CA LYS A 241 -23.34 15.21 20.94
C LYS A 241 -22.80 13.79 21.09
N LYS A 242 -21.61 13.49 20.59
CA LYS A 242 -20.86 12.22 20.67
C LYS A 242 -21.69 10.98 20.34
N TYR A 243 -22.24 10.93 19.12
CA TYR A 243 -22.92 9.75 18.60
C TYR A 243 -22.71 9.60 17.10
N ILE A 244 -22.86 8.36 16.63
CA ILE A 244 -22.95 8.02 15.20
C ILE A 244 -24.36 7.59 14.83
N ILE A 245 -24.68 7.69 13.52
CA ILE A 245 -25.90 7.12 12.91
C ILE A 245 -25.44 6.20 11.78
N THR A 246 -26.00 4.98 11.75
CA THR A 246 -25.72 3.97 10.73
C THR A 246 -26.76 3.96 9.62
N SER A 247 -26.49 3.19 8.55
CA SER A 247 -27.42 2.99 7.42
C SER A 247 -28.75 2.34 7.80
N LYS A 248 -28.81 1.67 8.95
CA LYS A 248 -30.06 1.11 9.51
C LYS A 248 -30.76 2.06 10.49
N GLY A 249 -30.38 3.35 10.54
CA GLY A 249 -30.95 4.35 11.43
C GLY A 249 -30.52 4.21 12.89
N ARG A 250 -29.70 3.23 13.23
CA ARG A 250 -29.29 2.98 14.61
C ARG A 250 -28.33 4.07 15.09
N LYS A 251 -28.51 4.47 16.36
CA LYS A 251 -27.70 5.50 17.02
C LYS A 251 -26.81 4.88 18.11
N TYR A 252 -25.51 5.16 18.05
CA TYR A 252 -24.54 4.68 19.04
C TYR A 252 -23.78 5.86 19.64
N LYS A 253 -23.83 5.99 20.98
CA LYS A 253 -23.03 6.99 21.73
C LYS A 253 -21.60 6.52 21.89
N PHE A 254 -20.65 7.46 21.97
CA PHE A 254 -19.22 7.18 22.17
C PHE A 254 -18.57 8.19 23.11
N ASP A 255 -17.49 7.77 23.79
CA ASP A 255 -16.52 8.64 24.42
C ASP A 255 -15.39 8.99 23.43
N HIS A 256 -15.00 8.01 22.62
CA HIS A 256 -14.02 8.18 21.55
C HIS A 256 -14.50 7.54 20.24
N ALA A 257 -14.33 8.26 19.13
CA ALA A 257 -14.59 7.76 17.78
C ALA A 257 -13.28 7.77 16.97
N ILE A 258 -12.81 6.61 16.55
CA ILE A 258 -11.63 6.47 15.69
C ILE A 258 -12.10 6.30 14.24
N ILE A 259 -11.82 7.29 13.40
CA ILE A 259 -12.17 7.29 11.98
C ILE A 259 -11.00 6.70 11.22
N ALA A 260 -11.09 5.41 10.90
CA ALA A 260 -10.09 4.61 10.22
C ALA A 260 -10.43 4.39 8.74
N THR A 261 -11.09 5.37 8.12
CA THR A 261 -11.47 5.38 6.70
C THR A 261 -10.55 6.29 5.88
N HIS A 262 -10.77 6.30 4.57
CA HIS A 262 -10.20 7.32 3.70
C HIS A 262 -10.69 8.72 4.09
N THR A 263 -9.88 9.77 3.82
CA THR A 263 -10.21 11.14 4.24
C THR A 263 -11.44 11.70 3.52
N ASP A 264 -11.69 11.30 2.29
CA ASP A 264 -12.89 11.66 1.54
C ASP A 264 -14.16 11.04 2.14
N SER A 265 -14.07 9.79 2.59
CA SER A 265 -15.15 9.12 3.32
C SER A 265 -15.36 9.75 4.70
N ALA A 266 -14.26 10.02 5.44
CA ALA A 266 -14.31 10.70 6.72
C ALA A 266 -15.02 12.05 6.61
N LYS A 267 -14.70 12.84 5.58
CA LYS A 267 -15.33 14.14 5.33
C LYS A 267 -16.84 14.03 5.07
N LYS A 268 -17.30 12.96 4.42
CA LYS A 268 -18.74 12.76 4.12
C LYS A 268 -19.54 12.41 5.35
N ILE A 269 -18.97 11.65 6.29
CA ILE A 269 -19.69 11.16 7.47
C ILE A 269 -19.59 12.11 8.66
N LEU A 270 -18.58 12.96 8.73
CA LEU A 270 -18.49 13.99 9.75
C LEU A 270 -19.51 15.10 9.49
N GLY A 271 -20.34 15.41 10.49
CA GLY A 271 -21.32 16.48 10.44
C GLY A 271 -20.63 17.87 10.38
N LYS A 272 -20.78 18.67 11.44
CA LYS A 272 -20.02 19.93 11.57
C LYS A 272 -18.53 19.60 11.78
N ILE A 273 -17.68 20.04 10.87
CA ILE A 273 -16.21 19.88 10.93
C ILE A 273 -15.56 21.24 11.19
N THR A 274 -14.47 21.24 11.96
CA THR A 274 -13.67 22.47 12.16
C THR A 274 -12.91 22.83 10.86
N LEU A 275 -12.44 24.07 10.78
CA LEU A 275 -11.64 24.52 9.62
C LEU A 275 -10.39 23.66 9.47
N ASP A 276 -9.72 23.27 10.56
CA ASP A 276 -8.49 22.49 10.51
C ASP A 276 -8.75 21.03 10.14
N GLN A 277 -9.85 20.42 10.62
CA GLN A 277 -10.31 19.13 10.13
C GLN A 277 -10.58 19.18 8.61
N LYS A 278 -11.26 20.24 8.12
CA LYS A 278 -11.53 20.43 6.68
C LYS A 278 -10.23 20.57 5.87
N LYS A 279 -9.27 21.36 6.36
CA LYS A 279 -7.95 21.51 5.74
C LYS A 279 -7.24 20.16 5.66
N LEU A 280 -7.10 19.44 6.78
CA LEU A 280 -6.47 18.13 6.84
C LEU A 280 -7.10 17.12 5.87
N LEU A 281 -8.42 16.95 5.92
CA LEU A 281 -9.12 15.94 5.13
C LEU A 281 -9.08 16.24 3.61
N ASN A 282 -8.86 17.50 3.21
CA ASN A 282 -8.69 17.89 1.82
C ASN A 282 -7.26 17.72 1.28
N MET A 283 -6.26 17.44 2.14
CA MET A 283 -4.87 17.26 1.71
C MET A 283 -4.67 15.98 0.90
N VAL A 284 -5.47 14.95 1.13
CA VAL A 284 -5.35 13.66 0.48
C VAL A 284 -6.48 13.47 -0.53
N LYS A 285 -6.12 13.26 -1.78
CA LYS A 285 -7.03 12.84 -2.84
C LYS A 285 -6.89 11.34 -3.07
N TYR A 286 -7.92 10.71 -3.59
CA TYR A 286 -7.91 9.28 -3.91
C TYR A 286 -8.12 9.04 -5.38
N ARG A 287 -7.56 7.94 -5.89
CA ARG A 287 -7.74 7.46 -7.25
C ARG A 287 -8.21 6.01 -7.22
N GLY A 288 -9.28 5.74 -7.97
CA GLY A 288 -9.72 4.38 -8.23
C GLY A 288 -8.71 3.61 -9.08
N ASN A 289 -8.49 2.36 -8.73
CA ASN A 289 -7.73 1.38 -9.49
C ASN A 289 -8.51 0.08 -9.55
N THR A 290 -8.49 -0.59 -10.71
CA THR A 290 -9.05 -1.93 -10.86
C THR A 290 -7.91 -2.95 -10.74
N ALA A 291 -7.99 -3.83 -9.75
CA ALA A 291 -7.16 -5.02 -9.66
C ALA A 291 -7.91 -6.19 -10.30
N ILE A 292 -7.25 -6.91 -11.19
CA ILE A 292 -7.81 -8.07 -11.88
C ILE A 292 -6.98 -9.29 -11.52
N MET A 293 -7.61 -10.26 -10.89
CA MET A 293 -7.05 -11.59 -10.67
C MET A 293 -7.34 -12.44 -11.91
N HIS A 294 -6.29 -13.06 -12.49
CA HIS A 294 -6.42 -13.76 -13.77
C HIS A 294 -5.29 -14.79 -13.99
N THR A 295 -5.42 -15.56 -15.06
CA THR A 295 -4.44 -16.57 -15.50
C THR A 295 -3.81 -16.25 -16.86
N ASP A 296 -4.01 -15.05 -17.38
CA ASP A 296 -3.52 -14.64 -18.70
C ASP A 296 -2.04 -14.27 -18.65
N THR A 297 -1.21 -15.05 -19.34
CA THR A 297 0.25 -14.84 -19.43
C THR A 297 0.64 -13.80 -20.47
N SER A 298 -0.27 -13.34 -21.33
CA SER A 298 0.02 -12.40 -22.41
C SER A 298 0.48 -11.01 -21.94
N VAL A 299 0.18 -10.67 -20.68
CA VAL A 299 0.59 -9.39 -20.05
C VAL A 299 1.98 -9.45 -19.41
N MET A 300 2.58 -10.63 -19.34
CA MET A 300 3.92 -10.86 -18.80
C MET A 300 5.01 -10.55 -19.83
N PRO A 301 6.29 -10.42 -19.41
CA PRO A 301 7.41 -10.33 -20.32
C PRO A 301 7.42 -11.52 -21.32
N LYS A 302 7.83 -11.27 -22.58
CA LYS A 302 7.92 -12.35 -23.59
C LYS A 302 8.95 -13.40 -23.18
N ASN A 303 10.12 -12.95 -22.69
CA ASN A 303 11.12 -13.86 -22.14
C ASN A 303 10.73 -14.29 -20.72
N LYS A 304 10.43 -15.57 -20.53
CA LYS A 304 10.06 -16.14 -19.22
C LYS A 304 11.17 -15.95 -18.16
N ASN A 305 12.44 -15.87 -18.56
CA ASN A 305 13.54 -15.61 -17.63
C ASN A 305 13.44 -14.22 -16.96
N ASN A 306 12.74 -13.28 -17.59
CA ASN A 306 12.47 -11.95 -17.07
C ASN A 306 11.21 -11.88 -16.19
N TRP A 307 10.46 -12.97 -16.04
CA TRP A 307 9.30 -13.00 -15.16
C TRP A 307 9.75 -12.76 -13.72
N SER A 308 9.16 -11.78 -13.10
CA SER A 308 9.46 -11.33 -11.74
C SER A 308 8.18 -11.30 -10.91
N SER A 309 8.33 -11.12 -9.62
CA SER A 309 7.17 -10.96 -8.72
C SER A 309 6.35 -9.74 -9.11
N TRP A 310 7.01 -8.66 -9.52
CA TRP A 310 6.39 -7.42 -10.02
C TRP A 310 6.85 -7.19 -11.45
N ASN A 311 5.89 -7.09 -12.39
CA ASN A 311 6.16 -6.94 -13.81
C ASN A 311 5.49 -5.67 -14.33
N PHE A 312 6.30 -4.64 -14.61
CA PHE A 312 5.83 -3.38 -15.18
C PHE A 312 5.80 -3.46 -16.71
N LEU A 313 4.65 -3.17 -17.28
CA LEU A 313 4.46 -3.07 -18.72
C LEU A 313 4.18 -1.62 -19.11
N ASN A 314 5.14 -1.00 -19.82
CA ASN A 314 4.96 0.35 -20.36
C ASN A 314 3.98 0.33 -21.54
N ARG A 315 3.01 1.25 -21.53
CA ARG A 315 1.97 1.41 -22.54
C ARG A 315 1.94 2.86 -23.05
N LYS A 316 1.42 3.10 -24.26
CA LYS A 316 1.44 4.43 -24.92
C LYS A 316 0.90 5.57 -24.01
N LYS A 317 -0.22 5.34 -23.32
CA LYS A 317 -0.89 6.36 -22.48
C LYS A 317 -0.86 6.05 -20.98
N ASN A 318 -0.64 4.78 -20.61
CA ASN A 318 -0.70 4.28 -19.24
C ASN A 318 0.36 3.22 -19.02
N PHE A 319 0.43 2.68 -17.81
CA PHE A 319 1.19 1.49 -17.49
C PHE A 319 0.26 0.41 -16.94
N ALA A 320 0.69 -0.84 -17.03
CA ALA A 320 0.11 -1.96 -16.31
C ALA A 320 1.15 -2.53 -15.36
N LEU A 321 0.72 -2.95 -14.20
CA LEU A 321 1.55 -3.65 -13.22
C LEU A 321 0.92 -5.02 -12.95
N THR A 322 1.68 -6.07 -13.18
CA THR A 322 1.24 -7.45 -12.95
C THR A 322 2.08 -8.10 -11.85
N TYR A 323 1.42 -8.54 -10.81
CA TYR A 323 1.99 -9.35 -9.73
C TYR A 323 1.87 -10.82 -10.09
N TRP A 324 2.96 -11.58 -10.04
CA TRP A 324 2.95 -13.04 -10.18
C TRP A 324 2.82 -13.68 -8.81
N MET A 325 1.62 -14.12 -8.49
CA MET A 325 1.26 -14.51 -7.13
C MET A 325 1.93 -15.82 -6.70
N ASN A 326 2.17 -16.74 -7.65
CA ASN A 326 2.90 -17.99 -7.36
C ASN A 326 4.29 -17.71 -6.76
N LEU A 327 4.99 -16.70 -7.30
CA LEU A 327 6.31 -16.33 -6.80
C LEU A 327 6.22 -15.43 -5.55
N LEU A 328 5.22 -14.55 -5.50
CA LEU A 328 5.09 -13.52 -4.46
C LEU A 328 4.52 -14.09 -3.15
N GLN A 329 3.57 -15.04 -3.24
CA GLN A 329 2.96 -15.72 -2.09
C GLN A 329 3.40 -17.18 -1.91
N ASN A 330 4.37 -17.68 -2.71
CA ASN A 330 4.83 -19.07 -2.72
C ASN A 330 3.65 -20.05 -2.89
N LEU A 331 2.78 -19.79 -3.89
CA LEU A 331 1.68 -20.70 -4.17
C LEU A 331 2.19 -21.98 -4.83
N THR A 332 1.90 -23.14 -4.23
CA THR A 332 2.35 -24.47 -4.68
C THR A 332 1.36 -25.10 -5.68
N ILE A 333 0.95 -24.33 -6.68
CA ILE A 333 0.02 -24.77 -7.73
C ILE A 333 0.64 -24.63 -9.11
N ASP A 334 0.33 -25.52 -10.03
CA ASP A 334 0.89 -25.52 -11.40
C ASP A 334 0.38 -24.34 -12.24
N LYS A 335 -0.82 -23.86 -11.96
CA LYS A 335 -1.43 -22.76 -12.71
C LYS A 335 -0.88 -21.40 -12.27
N ASN A 336 -0.44 -20.59 -13.23
CA ASN A 336 -0.01 -19.24 -12.93
C ASN A 336 -1.20 -18.34 -12.58
N ILE A 337 -1.13 -17.70 -11.42
CA ILE A 337 -2.08 -16.72 -10.96
C ILE A 337 -1.42 -15.34 -10.94
N PHE A 338 -2.11 -14.38 -11.51
CA PHE A 338 -1.66 -12.99 -11.58
C PHE A 338 -2.69 -12.06 -10.96
N VAL A 339 -2.22 -10.95 -10.41
CA VAL A 339 -3.05 -9.79 -10.06
C VAL A 339 -2.49 -8.60 -10.82
N SER A 340 -3.28 -8.06 -11.76
CA SER A 340 -2.87 -6.91 -12.57
C SER A 340 -3.63 -5.65 -12.20
N ILE A 341 -2.92 -4.52 -12.15
CA ILE A 341 -3.49 -3.19 -11.89
C ILE A 341 -3.52 -2.40 -13.20
N ASN A 342 -4.68 -1.78 -13.50
CA ASN A 342 -4.88 -0.92 -14.66
C ASN A 342 -4.62 -1.62 -16.01
N CYS A 343 -5.08 -2.86 -16.16
CA CYS A 343 -4.85 -3.72 -17.32
C CYS A 343 -6.15 -4.32 -17.92
N ASP A 344 -7.31 -3.68 -17.69
CA ASP A 344 -8.64 -4.20 -18.04
C ASP A 344 -8.81 -4.57 -19.52
N ASP A 345 -8.17 -3.80 -20.41
CA ASP A 345 -8.30 -3.92 -21.87
C ASP A 345 -7.35 -4.96 -22.50
N LYS A 346 -6.51 -5.62 -21.73
CA LYS A 346 -5.49 -6.54 -22.25
C LYS A 346 -5.68 -7.98 -21.80
N ILE A 347 -6.37 -8.18 -20.68
CA ILE A 347 -6.61 -9.50 -20.15
C ILE A 347 -7.79 -10.13 -20.86
N LYS A 348 -7.59 -11.32 -21.41
CA LYS A 348 -8.64 -12.09 -22.07
C LYS A 348 -9.78 -12.38 -21.10
N LYS A 349 -11.02 -12.10 -21.51
CA LYS A 349 -12.21 -12.22 -20.64
C LYS A 349 -12.33 -13.60 -19.99
N ASN A 350 -12.07 -14.67 -20.74
CA ASN A 350 -12.11 -16.06 -20.26
C ASN A 350 -10.97 -16.46 -19.32
N LYS A 351 -9.99 -15.59 -19.11
CA LYS A 351 -8.87 -15.79 -18.16
C LYS A 351 -9.04 -14.98 -16.86
N ILE A 352 -10.10 -14.17 -16.78
CA ILE A 352 -10.37 -13.36 -15.59
C ILE A 352 -11.04 -14.24 -14.54
N ILE A 353 -10.47 -14.23 -13.32
CA ILE A 353 -11.04 -14.89 -12.14
C ILE A 353 -11.91 -13.90 -11.38
N LYS A 354 -11.39 -12.69 -11.10
CA LYS A 354 -12.11 -11.69 -10.32
C LYS A 354 -11.62 -10.27 -10.63
N LYS A 355 -12.56 -9.30 -10.60
CA LYS A 355 -12.24 -7.86 -10.66
C LYS A 355 -12.54 -7.23 -9.31
N ILE A 356 -11.59 -6.45 -8.80
CA ILE A 356 -11.66 -5.80 -7.49
C ILE A 356 -11.39 -4.30 -7.67
N LYS A 357 -12.26 -3.46 -7.13
CA LYS A 357 -12.08 -2.01 -7.14
C LYS A 357 -11.39 -1.56 -5.85
N TYR A 358 -10.26 -0.88 -5.99
CA TYR A 358 -9.54 -0.25 -4.89
C TYR A 358 -9.47 1.26 -5.09
N SER A 359 -9.22 1.97 -4.01
CA SER A 359 -8.97 3.40 -4.04
C SER A 359 -7.69 3.68 -3.25
N HIS A 360 -6.70 4.29 -3.92
CA HIS A 360 -5.40 4.57 -3.33
C HIS A 360 -5.19 6.07 -3.13
N PRO A 361 -4.53 6.49 -2.03
CA PRO A 361 -4.20 7.88 -1.82
C PRO A 361 -3.22 8.38 -2.88
N VAL A 362 -3.48 9.57 -3.39
CA VAL A 362 -2.59 10.27 -4.32
C VAL A 362 -1.74 11.24 -3.51
N PHE A 363 -0.46 10.91 -3.37
CA PHE A 363 0.49 11.76 -2.66
C PHE A 363 0.84 13.01 -3.48
N SER A 364 1.06 14.11 -2.80
CA SER A 364 1.43 15.41 -3.37
C SER A 364 2.25 16.19 -2.35
N ASN A 365 2.77 17.36 -2.74
CA ASN A 365 3.48 18.24 -1.82
C ASN A 365 2.66 18.59 -0.57
N LYS A 366 1.33 18.69 -0.69
CA LYS A 366 0.43 18.97 0.44
C LYS A 366 0.40 17.85 1.46
N THR A 367 0.60 16.59 1.04
CA THR A 367 0.56 15.45 1.96
C THR A 367 1.76 15.38 2.91
N GLN A 368 2.82 16.12 2.64
CA GLN A 368 4.01 16.17 3.52
C GLN A 368 3.72 16.88 4.85
N ASP A 369 2.77 17.81 4.88
CA ASP A 369 2.42 18.58 6.08
C ASP A 369 1.34 17.91 6.95
N ILE A 370 0.89 16.71 6.57
CA ILE A 370 -0.17 15.99 7.28
C ILE A 370 0.14 15.79 8.76
N LYS A 371 1.41 15.48 9.10
CA LYS A 371 1.81 15.23 10.50
C LYS A 371 1.59 16.45 11.40
N ASN A 372 1.91 17.64 10.92
CA ASN A 372 1.74 18.89 11.66
C ASN A 372 0.24 19.16 11.86
N LYS A 373 -0.54 19.07 10.78
CA LYS A 373 -2.00 19.29 10.83
C LYS A 373 -2.77 18.27 11.66
N LEU A 374 -2.26 17.04 11.77
CA LEU A 374 -2.86 16.02 12.63
C LEU A 374 -2.87 16.40 14.10
N ASN A 375 -1.82 17.05 14.59
CA ASN A 375 -1.73 17.44 16.00
C ASN A 375 -2.83 18.44 16.40
N GLU A 376 -3.29 19.27 15.45
CA GLU A 376 -4.33 20.28 15.67
C GLU A 376 -5.74 19.67 15.79
N VAL A 377 -5.96 18.48 15.24
CA VAL A 377 -7.31 17.90 15.10
C VAL A 377 -7.52 16.61 15.87
N GLN A 378 -6.45 15.95 16.32
CA GLN A 378 -6.56 14.65 17.01
C GLN A 378 -7.17 14.79 18.40
N GLY A 379 -8.26 14.07 18.66
CA GLY A 379 -8.95 14.03 19.95
C GLY A 379 -9.96 15.16 20.17
N VAL A 380 -10.08 16.11 19.25
CA VAL A 380 -11.09 17.17 19.33
C VAL A 380 -12.48 16.53 19.39
N ASN A 381 -13.25 16.86 20.43
CA ASN A 381 -14.56 16.27 20.75
C ASN A 381 -14.55 14.73 20.83
N GLY A 382 -13.40 14.13 21.19
CA GLY A 382 -13.24 12.68 21.25
C GLY A 382 -13.09 12.01 19.87
N VAL A 383 -12.89 12.77 18.80
CA VAL A 383 -12.73 12.23 17.43
C VAL A 383 -11.25 12.13 17.06
N TRP A 384 -10.87 10.97 16.52
CA TRP A 384 -9.51 10.60 16.17
C TRP A 384 -9.44 10.11 14.72
N PHE A 385 -8.37 10.44 14.02
CA PHE A 385 -8.16 10.02 12.62
C PHE A 385 -7.02 9.03 12.52
N ALA A 386 -7.28 7.86 11.95
CA ALA A 386 -6.29 6.83 11.65
C ALA A 386 -6.30 6.48 10.17
N GLY A 387 -5.16 6.06 9.63
CA GLY A 387 -5.08 5.63 8.24
C GLY A 387 -3.65 5.63 7.70
N ALA A 388 -3.40 4.77 6.72
CA ALA A 388 -2.13 4.69 6.02
C ALA A 388 -1.77 6.00 5.28
N TRP A 389 -2.76 6.82 4.96
CA TRP A 389 -2.61 8.14 4.34
C TRP A 389 -1.80 9.14 5.17
N GLN A 390 -1.55 8.84 6.45
CA GLN A 390 -0.71 9.65 7.33
C GLN A 390 0.80 9.43 7.14
N GLY A 391 1.18 8.51 6.25
CA GLY A 391 2.56 8.19 5.88
C GLY A 391 2.68 8.00 4.37
N TYR A 392 3.33 6.93 3.96
CA TYR A 392 3.54 6.58 2.55
C TYR A 392 2.40 5.74 1.93
N GLY A 393 1.35 5.43 2.69
CA GLY A 393 0.20 4.65 2.23
C GLY A 393 0.30 3.15 2.48
N PHE A 394 1.24 2.69 3.29
CA PHE A 394 1.48 1.28 3.55
C PHE A 394 0.86 0.78 4.87
N HIS A 395 0.81 -0.53 5.03
CA HIS A 395 0.25 -1.17 6.24
C HIS A 395 0.92 -0.70 7.53
N GLU A 396 2.24 -0.58 7.52
CA GLU A 396 2.99 -0.04 8.67
C GLU A 396 2.53 1.35 9.07
N ASP A 397 2.23 2.22 8.08
CA ASP A 397 1.76 3.58 8.36
C ASP A 397 0.37 3.57 8.99
N GLY A 398 -0.50 2.68 8.47
CA GLY A 398 -1.83 2.47 9.02
C GLY A 398 -1.79 2.00 10.47
N LEU A 399 -0.96 1.01 10.77
CA LEU A 399 -0.75 0.51 12.14
C LEU A 399 -0.15 1.59 13.05
N LYS A 400 0.90 2.29 12.60
CA LYS A 400 1.51 3.38 13.38
C LYS A 400 0.51 4.48 13.72
N SER A 401 -0.39 4.81 12.80
CA SER A 401 -1.43 5.82 13.03
C SER A 401 -2.36 5.40 14.18
N ALA A 402 -2.77 4.14 14.20
CA ALA A 402 -3.59 3.58 15.28
C ALA A 402 -2.84 3.53 16.62
N LEU A 403 -1.59 3.09 16.63
CA LEU A 403 -0.76 3.02 17.84
C LEU A 403 -0.59 4.41 18.51
N ARG A 404 -0.43 5.48 17.72
CA ARG A 404 -0.37 6.85 18.25
C ARG A 404 -1.66 7.24 18.99
N ILE A 405 -2.81 6.87 18.43
CA ILE A 405 -4.12 7.13 19.04
C ILE A 405 -4.29 6.30 20.32
N VAL A 406 -3.98 5.01 20.26
CA VAL A 406 -4.07 4.09 21.40
C VAL A 406 -3.25 4.60 22.60
N LYS A 407 -2.06 5.15 22.35
CA LYS A 407 -1.22 5.76 23.41
C LYS A 407 -1.87 6.99 24.07
N LYS A 408 -2.64 7.77 23.31
CA LYS A 408 -3.30 8.98 23.80
C LYS A 408 -4.63 8.71 24.51
N ILE A 409 -5.32 7.63 24.16
CA ILE A 409 -6.63 7.27 24.75
C ILE A 409 -6.46 6.48 26.06
N ARG A 410 -5.37 5.73 26.19
CA ARG A 410 -5.06 4.94 27.39
C ARG A 410 -4.65 5.81 28.55
#